data_17156083734496bedff3a06e483dae84
#
_entry.id   17156083734496bedff3a06e483dae84
#
_cell.length_a   1.000
_cell.length_b   1.000
_cell.length_c   1.000
_cell.angle_alpha   90.00
_cell.angle_beta   90.00
_cell.angle_gamma   90.00
#
_symmetry.space_group_name_H-M   'P 1'
#
loop_
_entity.id
_entity.type
_entity.pdbx_description
1 polymer ?
#
loop_
_entity_poly.entity_id
_entity_poly.type
_entity_poly.pdbx_seq_one_letter_code
_entity_poly.pdbx_strand_id
1 'polypeptide(L)'
;MGIFSFIKEAGEKLFGQGQAKAAQAAVNASATPENTEAMSKAAGDSIAQYIGTMNLPVKGLDVSFDVASGTVTVAGEAPDQQTKEKVLLCCGNVASVQSVNDKMTVAKTELESQLYTVRSGDNLSKISEHFYGSANKYPQIFEANKPMLTHPDKIYPGQVLRIPANA
;
A
#
# COMPACT_ATOMS: atom_id res chain seq x y z
N MET A 1 14.00 7.49 -0.76
CA MET A 1 12.76 8.05 -0.17
C MET A 1 11.97 8.74 -1.25
N GLY A 2 10.72 8.47 -1.35
CA GLY A 2 9.89 9.00 -2.42
C GLY A 2 8.42 9.04 -2.05
N ILE A 3 7.64 9.66 -2.92
CA ILE A 3 6.18 9.68 -2.79
C ILE A 3 5.60 8.82 -3.90
N PHE A 4 4.79 7.85 -3.50
CA PHE A 4 4.10 6.95 -4.41
C PHE A 4 2.61 7.33 -4.47
N SER A 5 2.04 7.37 -5.66
CA SER A 5 0.64 7.70 -5.86
C SER A 5 -0.23 6.45 -5.99
N PHE A 6 -1.40 6.50 -5.40
CA PHE A 6 -2.36 5.39 -5.39
C PHE A 6 -3.76 5.90 -5.78
N ILE A 7 -4.65 4.98 -6.12
CA ILE A 7 -6.03 5.33 -6.44
C ILE A 7 -6.87 5.30 -5.17
N LYS A 8 -7.31 6.48 -4.75
CA LYS A 8 -7.99 6.72 -3.47
C LYS A 8 -9.22 5.84 -3.22
N GLU A 9 -9.97 5.54 -4.25
CA GLU A 9 -11.22 4.78 -4.10
C GLU A 9 -11.03 3.26 -4.23
N ALA A 10 -9.83 2.81 -4.57
CA ALA A 10 -9.49 1.40 -4.63
C ALA A 10 -8.79 0.96 -3.35
N GLY A 11 -8.83 -0.33 -3.06
CA GLY A 11 -8.05 -0.94 -2.00
C GLY A 11 -8.84 -1.46 -0.83
N GLU A 12 -8.12 -1.90 0.18
CA GLU A 12 -8.67 -2.50 1.39
C GLU A 12 -9.40 -1.48 2.25
N LYS A 13 -10.61 -1.81 2.66
CA LYS A 13 -11.47 -0.93 3.46
C LYS A 13 -11.20 -1.11 4.95
N LEU A 14 -10.12 -0.53 5.45
CA LEU A 14 -9.74 -0.63 6.86
C LEU A 14 -10.61 0.24 7.77
N PHE A 15 -11.18 1.30 7.24
CA PHE A 15 -11.86 2.32 8.02
C PHE A 15 -13.39 2.16 8.05
N GLY A 16 -13.91 0.96 7.76
CA GLY A 16 -15.35 0.74 7.69
C GLY A 16 -16.02 1.49 6.55
N GLN A 17 -17.32 1.26 6.34
CA GLN A 17 -18.02 1.92 5.24
C GLN A 17 -18.12 3.43 5.50
N GLY A 18 -17.29 4.19 4.80
CA GLY A 18 -17.36 5.63 4.79
C GLY A 18 -16.71 6.35 5.97
N GLN A 19 -16.03 5.65 6.88
CA GLN A 19 -15.36 6.31 8.02
C GLN A 19 -14.28 7.31 7.57
N ALA A 20 -13.43 6.92 6.64
CA ALA A 20 -12.43 7.85 6.13
C ALA A 20 -13.06 8.96 5.28
N LYS A 21 -14.12 8.65 4.54
CA LYS A 21 -14.89 9.62 3.77
C LYS A 21 -15.66 10.57 4.68
N ALA A 22 -16.28 10.04 5.74
CA ALA A 22 -16.96 10.83 6.75
C ALA A 22 -15.97 11.67 7.56
N ALA A 23 -14.82 11.10 7.92
CA ALA A 23 -13.74 11.81 8.60
C ALA A 23 -13.20 12.96 7.73
N GLN A 24 -12.98 12.72 6.46
CA GLN A 24 -12.53 13.74 5.52
C GLN A 24 -13.58 14.82 5.28
N ALA A 25 -14.86 14.44 5.18
CA ALA A 25 -15.97 15.38 5.07
C ALA A 25 -16.13 16.20 6.35
N ALA A 26 -15.99 15.60 7.52
CA ALA A 26 -16.03 16.28 8.81
C ALA A 26 -14.86 17.27 8.96
N VAL A 27 -13.67 16.89 8.52
CA VAL A 27 -12.50 17.77 8.49
C VAL A 27 -12.75 18.97 7.55
N ASN A 28 -13.34 18.73 6.39
CA ASN A 28 -13.64 19.79 5.43
C ASN A 28 -14.77 20.71 5.91
N ALA A 29 -15.72 20.19 6.71
CA ALA A 29 -16.87 20.94 7.21
C ALA A 29 -16.57 21.69 8.52
N SER A 30 -15.71 21.16 9.38
CA SER A 30 -15.36 21.74 10.67
C SER A 30 -13.93 21.37 11.07
N ALA A 31 -12.97 21.81 10.26
CA ALA A 31 -11.55 21.53 10.49
C ALA A 31 -11.05 22.24 11.75
N THR A 32 -11.24 21.60 12.92
CA THR A 32 -10.45 21.96 14.09
C THR A 32 -9.17 21.12 14.08
N PRO A 33 -8.00 21.71 14.43
CA PRO A 33 -6.74 20.95 14.47
C PRO A 33 -6.81 19.68 15.32
N GLU A 34 -7.57 19.73 16.42
CA GLU A 34 -7.75 18.63 17.34
C GLU A 34 -8.48 17.43 16.72
N ASN A 35 -9.57 17.67 15.97
CA ASN A 35 -10.32 16.61 15.29
C ASN A 35 -9.50 15.98 14.16
N THR A 36 -8.79 16.78 13.41
CA THR A 36 -7.92 16.33 12.33
C THR A 36 -6.81 15.44 12.86
N GLU A 37 -6.17 15.84 13.96
CA GLU A 37 -5.09 15.09 14.59
C GLU A 37 -5.58 13.75 15.15
N ALA A 38 -6.71 13.74 15.87
CA ALA A 38 -7.29 12.52 16.43
C ALA A 38 -7.68 11.51 15.35
N MET A 39 -8.29 11.98 14.27
CA MET A 39 -8.67 11.13 13.13
C MET A 39 -7.46 10.62 12.37
N SER A 40 -6.46 11.45 12.16
CA SER A 40 -5.21 11.08 11.53
C SER A 40 -4.47 10.02 12.34
N LYS A 41 -4.42 10.18 13.66
CA LYS A 41 -3.81 9.19 14.55
C LYS A 41 -4.54 7.85 14.50
N ALA A 42 -5.85 7.84 14.61
CA ALA A 42 -6.66 6.63 14.56
C ALA A 42 -6.49 5.88 13.23
N ALA A 43 -6.46 6.60 12.13
CA ALA A 43 -6.22 6.03 10.81
C ALA A 43 -4.80 5.46 10.67
N GLY A 44 -3.79 6.17 11.13
CA GLY A 44 -2.42 5.70 11.14
C GLY A 44 -2.25 4.43 11.98
N ASP A 45 -2.86 4.38 13.16
CA ASP A 45 -2.84 3.21 14.03
C ASP A 45 -3.52 2.00 13.36
N SER A 46 -4.63 2.22 12.64
CA SER A 46 -5.32 1.16 11.89
C SER A 46 -4.47 0.59 10.77
N ILE A 47 -3.75 1.43 10.04
CA ILE A 47 -2.84 1.00 8.98
C ILE A 47 -1.66 0.23 9.57
N ALA A 48 -1.08 0.70 10.67
CA ALA A 48 0.00 0.00 11.37
C ALA A 48 -0.45 -1.38 11.85
N GLN A 49 -1.65 -1.49 12.38
CA GLN A 49 -2.25 -2.76 12.79
C GLN A 49 -2.44 -3.70 11.59
N TYR A 50 -2.91 -3.18 10.46
CA TYR A 50 -3.05 -3.94 9.22
C TYR A 50 -1.71 -4.50 8.74
N ILE A 51 -0.66 -3.69 8.76
CA ILE A 51 0.71 -4.14 8.43
C ILE A 51 1.13 -5.27 9.38
N GLY A 52 0.83 -5.14 10.67
CA GLY A 52 1.11 -6.18 11.66
C GLY A 52 0.44 -7.51 11.35
N THR A 53 -0.78 -7.50 10.79
CA THR A 53 -1.49 -8.73 10.41
C THR A 53 -0.85 -9.45 9.21
N MET A 54 -0.02 -8.74 8.45
CA MET A 54 0.68 -9.30 7.28
C MET A 54 2.00 -9.99 7.66
N ASN A 55 2.37 -10.00 8.94
CA ASN A 55 3.61 -10.59 9.44
C ASN A 55 4.86 -10.06 8.73
N LEU A 56 4.89 -8.76 8.44
CA LEU A 56 6.03 -8.11 7.82
C LEU A 56 6.95 -7.59 8.92
N PRO A 57 8.18 -8.12 9.06
CA PRO A 57 9.08 -7.73 10.15
C PRO A 57 9.71 -6.37 9.87
N VAL A 58 9.26 -5.34 10.56
CA VAL A 58 9.81 -3.98 10.47
C VAL A 58 10.18 -3.52 11.87
N LYS A 59 11.40 -3.04 12.04
CA LYS A 59 11.85 -2.46 13.30
C LYS A 59 11.46 -0.99 13.38
N GLY A 60 10.88 -0.60 14.50
CA GLY A 60 10.51 0.79 14.74
C GLY A 60 9.47 1.31 13.75
N LEU A 61 8.51 0.47 13.36
CA LEU A 61 7.44 0.86 12.44
C LEU A 61 6.67 2.04 13.01
N ASP A 62 6.63 3.13 12.25
CA ASP A 62 5.86 4.32 12.56
C ASP A 62 5.03 4.69 11.33
N VAL A 63 3.71 4.77 11.52
CA VAL A 63 2.76 5.07 10.46
C VAL A 63 1.91 6.25 10.89
N SER A 64 1.87 7.27 10.07
CA SER A 64 0.99 8.42 10.25
C SER A 64 0.16 8.63 8.99
N PHE A 65 -1.05 9.12 9.16
CA PHE A 65 -1.96 9.40 8.07
C PHE A 65 -2.46 10.83 8.17
N ASP A 66 -2.34 11.59 7.10
CA ASP A 66 -2.92 12.92 6.99
C ASP A 66 -4.27 12.82 6.27
N VAL A 67 -5.35 13.00 7.04
CA VAL A 67 -6.74 12.88 6.52
C VAL A 67 -7.01 13.91 5.43
N ALA A 68 -6.43 15.10 5.56
CA ALA A 68 -6.69 16.20 4.63
C ALA A 68 -6.13 15.92 3.23
N SER A 69 -4.91 15.36 3.15
CA SER A 69 -4.25 15.07 1.87
C SER A 69 -4.38 13.63 1.42
N GLY A 70 -4.84 12.73 2.31
CA GLY A 70 -4.88 11.29 2.01
C GLY A 70 -3.49 10.67 1.91
N THR A 71 -2.51 11.23 2.62
CA THR A 71 -1.12 10.79 2.56
C THR A 71 -0.75 9.97 3.80
N VAL A 72 -0.23 8.77 3.58
CA VAL A 72 0.39 7.94 4.62
C VAL A 72 1.89 8.22 4.62
N THR A 73 2.44 8.52 5.78
CA THR A 73 3.89 8.54 5.98
C THR A 73 4.29 7.31 6.78
N VAL A 74 5.18 6.52 6.24
CA VAL A 74 5.65 5.29 6.88
C VAL A 74 7.16 5.32 7.05
N ALA A 75 7.62 5.00 8.27
CA ALA A 75 9.02 4.94 8.62
C ALA A 75 9.31 3.64 9.35
N GLY A 76 10.56 3.26 9.40
CA GLY A 76 11.04 2.04 10.05
C GLY A 76 12.16 1.39 9.23
N GLU A 77 12.77 0.36 9.79
CA GLU A 77 13.80 -0.41 9.10
C GLU A 77 13.27 -1.79 8.72
N ALA A 78 13.22 -2.06 7.43
CA ALA A 78 12.90 -3.38 6.90
C ALA A 78 14.18 -4.21 6.75
N PRO A 79 14.11 -5.54 6.92
CA PRO A 79 15.30 -6.39 6.75
C PRO A 79 15.81 -6.42 5.32
N ASP A 80 14.92 -6.27 4.34
CA ASP A 80 15.22 -6.33 2.92
C ASP A 80 14.30 -5.44 2.11
N GLN A 81 14.65 -5.24 0.85
CA GLN A 81 13.88 -4.41 -0.09
C GLN A 81 12.48 -4.97 -0.33
N GLN A 82 12.34 -6.29 -0.39
CA GLN A 82 11.06 -6.94 -0.59
C GLN A 82 10.06 -6.61 0.53
N THR A 83 10.51 -6.69 1.78
CA THR A 83 9.68 -6.35 2.94
C THR A 83 9.28 -4.88 2.93
N LYS A 84 10.23 -3.99 2.64
CA LYS A 84 9.94 -2.55 2.50
C LYS A 84 8.84 -2.30 1.46
N GLU A 85 8.99 -2.86 0.27
CA GLU A 85 8.02 -2.69 -0.82
C GLU A 85 6.64 -3.23 -0.45
N LYS A 86 6.57 -4.38 0.23
CA LYS A 86 5.31 -4.94 0.72
C LYS A 86 4.63 -4.03 1.73
N VAL A 87 5.39 -3.41 2.63
CA VAL A 87 4.85 -2.43 3.59
C VAL A 87 4.28 -1.22 2.86
N LEU A 88 4.99 -0.71 1.86
CA LEU A 88 4.51 0.42 1.06
C LEU A 88 3.20 0.09 0.34
N LEU A 89 3.07 -1.11 -0.20
CA LEU A 89 1.83 -1.56 -0.83
C LEU A 89 0.70 -1.75 0.17
N CYS A 90 0.99 -2.25 1.37
CA CYS A 90 -0.01 -2.32 2.44
C CYS A 90 -0.57 -0.94 2.78
N CYS A 91 0.28 0.07 2.84
CA CYS A 91 -0.15 1.45 3.08
C CYS A 91 -0.98 2.00 1.91
N GLY A 92 -0.47 1.83 0.69
CA GLY A 92 -1.05 2.46 -0.49
C GLY A 92 -2.33 1.81 -0.98
N ASN A 93 -2.49 0.50 -0.81
CA ASN A 93 -3.69 -0.23 -1.23
C ASN A 93 -4.81 -0.19 -0.17
N VAL A 94 -4.76 0.76 0.76
CA VAL A 94 -5.86 1.05 1.68
C VAL A 94 -6.79 2.07 1.02
N ALA A 95 -8.10 1.81 1.06
CA ALA A 95 -9.08 2.77 0.55
C ALA A 95 -8.94 4.12 1.28
N SER A 96 -9.04 5.20 0.55
CA SER A 96 -8.83 6.60 0.97
C SER A 96 -7.37 7.05 1.02
N VAL A 97 -6.40 6.19 0.83
CA VAL A 97 -5.00 6.58 0.66
C VAL A 97 -4.77 7.03 -0.77
N GLN A 98 -4.28 8.23 -0.92
CA GLN A 98 -3.98 8.84 -2.21
C GLN A 98 -2.49 8.79 -2.53
N SER A 99 -1.64 8.86 -1.50
CA SER A 99 -0.21 8.78 -1.65
C SER A 99 0.45 8.17 -0.42
N VAL A 100 1.64 7.60 -0.60
CA VAL A 100 2.48 7.08 0.47
C VAL A 100 3.82 7.80 0.43
N ASN A 101 4.17 8.44 1.53
CA ASN A 101 5.48 9.06 1.72
C ASN A 101 6.40 8.04 2.38
N ASP A 102 7.34 7.52 1.62
CA ASP A 102 8.28 6.50 2.04
C ASP A 102 9.47 7.11 2.78
N LYS A 103 9.56 6.86 4.07
CA LYS A 103 10.70 7.20 4.92
C LYS A 103 11.35 5.95 5.52
N MET A 104 11.09 4.79 4.92
CA MET A 104 11.67 3.54 5.39
C MET A 104 13.11 3.38 4.92
N THR A 105 13.88 2.65 5.74
CA THR A 105 15.23 2.20 5.40
C THR A 105 15.24 0.68 5.27
N VAL A 106 16.28 0.15 4.66
CA VAL A 106 16.48 -1.30 4.51
C VAL A 106 17.84 -1.70 5.10
N ALA A 107 17.86 -2.81 5.81
CA ALA A 107 19.11 -3.36 6.33
C ALA A 107 19.98 -3.94 5.21
N LYS A 108 19.34 -4.55 4.20
CA LYS A 108 20.01 -5.13 3.03
C LYS A 108 19.49 -4.46 1.77
N THR A 109 20.38 -3.75 1.08
CA THR A 109 20.03 -3.09 -0.18
C THR A 109 19.95 -4.12 -1.31
N GLU A 110 18.83 -4.12 -2.02
CA GLU A 110 18.57 -4.98 -3.17
C GLU A 110 17.95 -4.15 -4.31
N LEU A 111 17.78 -4.76 -5.47
CA LEU A 111 17.13 -4.11 -6.59
C LEU A 111 15.65 -3.81 -6.27
N GLU A 112 15.22 -2.61 -6.62
CA GLU A 112 13.82 -2.23 -6.45
C GLU A 112 12.95 -2.90 -7.51
N SER A 113 11.77 -3.34 -7.09
CA SER A 113 10.75 -3.82 -8.01
C SER A 113 10.05 -2.65 -8.69
N GLN A 114 9.51 -2.90 -9.87
CA GLN A 114 8.60 -1.95 -10.49
C GLN A 114 7.23 -2.04 -9.81
N LEU A 115 6.52 -0.93 -9.75
CA LEU A 115 5.14 -0.89 -9.28
C LEU A 115 4.20 -0.75 -10.48
N TYR A 116 3.16 -1.56 -10.50
CA TYR A 116 2.16 -1.56 -11.57
C TYR A 116 0.77 -1.39 -10.98
N THR A 117 0.02 -0.44 -11.52
CA THR A 117 -1.38 -0.24 -11.16
C THR A 117 -2.27 -1.07 -12.07
N VAL A 118 -3.04 -1.98 -11.49
CA VAL A 118 -3.97 -2.86 -12.20
C VAL A 118 -5.05 -2.04 -12.89
N ARG A 119 -5.32 -2.38 -14.14
CA ARG A 119 -6.36 -1.76 -14.97
C ARG A 119 -7.53 -2.72 -15.13
N SER A 120 -8.69 -2.18 -15.47
CA SER A 120 -9.86 -3.00 -15.79
C SER A 120 -9.54 -3.98 -16.93
N GLY A 121 -9.87 -5.25 -16.71
CA GLY A 121 -9.59 -6.33 -17.67
C GLY A 121 -8.24 -7.00 -17.53
N ASP A 122 -7.39 -6.52 -16.61
CA ASP A 122 -6.09 -7.15 -16.35
C ASP A 122 -6.24 -8.46 -15.57
N ASN A 123 -5.27 -9.35 -15.77
CA ASN A 123 -5.03 -10.49 -14.92
C ASN A 123 -3.51 -10.70 -14.78
N LEU A 124 -3.09 -11.52 -13.82
CA LEU A 124 -1.65 -11.72 -13.56
C LEU A 124 -0.92 -12.30 -14.77
N SER A 125 -1.57 -13.15 -15.56
CA SER A 125 -0.97 -13.72 -16.77
C SER A 125 -0.67 -12.65 -17.82
N LYS A 126 -1.59 -11.72 -18.06
CA LYS A 126 -1.37 -10.60 -18.96
C LYS A 126 -0.28 -9.65 -18.47
N ILE A 127 -0.27 -9.37 -17.17
CA ILE A 127 0.76 -8.54 -16.54
C ILE A 127 2.12 -9.23 -16.67
N SER A 128 2.19 -10.53 -16.42
CA SER A 128 3.40 -11.34 -16.56
C SER A 128 3.91 -11.34 -18.01
N GLU A 129 3.02 -11.47 -18.97
CA GLU A 129 3.40 -11.41 -20.38
C GLU A 129 3.99 -10.05 -20.75
N HIS A 130 3.38 -8.97 -20.25
CA HIS A 130 3.85 -7.60 -20.49
C HIS A 130 5.25 -7.35 -19.92
N PHE A 131 5.50 -7.77 -18.68
CA PHE A 131 6.78 -7.47 -17.99
C PHE A 131 7.86 -8.52 -18.24
N TYR A 132 7.49 -9.78 -18.41
CA TYR A 132 8.43 -10.90 -18.49
C TYR A 132 8.44 -11.60 -19.85
N GLY A 133 7.57 -11.19 -20.77
CA GLY A 133 7.43 -11.83 -22.07
C GLY A 133 6.83 -13.24 -22.01
N SER A 134 6.23 -13.61 -20.90
CA SER A 134 5.61 -14.93 -20.72
C SER A 134 4.50 -14.90 -19.69
N ALA A 135 3.30 -15.29 -20.11
CA ALA A 135 2.13 -15.40 -19.24
C ALA A 135 2.35 -16.44 -18.11
N ASN A 136 3.15 -17.47 -18.38
CA ASN A 136 3.40 -18.57 -17.44
C ASN A 136 4.26 -18.16 -16.22
N LYS A 137 4.83 -16.97 -16.22
CA LYS A 137 5.62 -16.46 -15.09
C LYS A 137 4.75 -15.71 -14.04
N TYR A 138 3.44 -15.70 -14.21
CA TYR A 138 2.54 -15.02 -13.26
C TYR A 138 2.70 -15.48 -11.79
N PRO A 139 3.10 -16.74 -11.49
CA PRO A 139 3.33 -17.14 -10.11
C PRO A 139 4.39 -16.32 -9.40
N GLN A 140 5.38 -15.80 -10.12
CA GLN A 140 6.40 -14.89 -9.55
C GLN A 140 5.77 -13.60 -9.03
N ILE A 141 4.82 -13.03 -9.80
CA ILE A 141 4.09 -11.84 -9.40
C ILE A 141 3.20 -12.14 -8.19
N PHE A 142 2.51 -13.27 -8.21
CA PHE A 142 1.66 -13.70 -7.09
C PHE A 142 2.47 -13.84 -5.80
N GLU A 143 3.56 -14.57 -5.83
CA GLU A 143 4.44 -14.77 -4.66
C GLU A 143 5.03 -13.43 -4.16
N ALA A 144 5.38 -12.55 -5.08
CA ALA A 144 5.95 -11.25 -4.75
C ALA A 144 4.97 -10.33 -4.02
N ASN A 145 3.67 -10.58 -4.14
CA ASN A 145 2.62 -9.75 -3.53
C ASN A 145 1.91 -10.45 -2.36
N LYS A 146 2.38 -11.63 -1.94
CA LYS A 146 1.93 -12.25 -0.70
C LYS A 146 2.48 -11.49 0.52
N PRO A 147 1.78 -11.47 1.64
CA PRO A 147 0.47 -12.07 1.91
C PRO A 147 -0.72 -11.18 1.53
N MET A 148 -0.50 -9.96 1.00
CA MET A 148 -1.59 -9.05 0.64
C MET A 148 -2.49 -9.62 -0.45
N LEU A 149 -1.88 -10.28 -1.45
CA LEU A 149 -2.60 -10.99 -2.49
C LEU A 149 -2.75 -12.45 -2.07
N THR A 150 -3.99 -12.90 -1.90
CA THR A 150 -4.30 -14.25 -1.39
C THR A 150 -4.67 -15.24 -2.49
N HIS A 151 -5.01 -14.75 -3.67
CA HIS A 151 -5.36 -15.57 -4.84
C HIS A 151 -5.03 -14.81 -6.12
N PRO A 152 -4.50 -15.49 -7.16
CA PRO A 152 -4.11 -14.82 -8.41
C PRO A 152 -5.25 -14.06 -9.11
N ASP A 153 -6.50 -14.53 -8.93
CA ASP A 153 -7.67 -13.92 -9.57
C ASP A 153 -8.31 -12.80 -8.74
N LYS A 154 -7.80 -12.55 -7.54
CA LYS A 154 -8.35 -11.51 -6.64
C LYS A 154 -7.66 -10.16 -6.78
N ILE A 155 -7.22 -9.82 -7.97
CA ILE A 155 -6.75 -8.47 -8.26
C ILE A 155 -7.92 -7.60 -8.69
N TYR A 156 -7.81 -6.30 -8.46
CA TYR A 156 -8.86 -5.34 -8.77
C TYR A 156 -8.27 -4.08 -9.42
N PRO A 157 -9.03 -3.40 -10.28
CA PRO A 157 -8.56 -2.15 -10.88
C PRO A 157 -8.20 -1.11 -9.81
N GLY A 158 -7.05 -0.47 -9.97
CA GLY A 158 -6.52 0.49 -9.02
C GLY A 158 -5.59 -0.10 -7.98
N GLN A 159 -5.56 -1.43 -7.83
CA GLN A 159 -4.59 -2.09 -6.96
C GLN A 159 -3.18 -1.91 -7.51
N VAL A 160 -2.24 -1.59 -6.63
CA VAL A 160 -0.83 -1.49 -7.01
C VAL A 160 -0.12 -2.78 -6.58
N LEU A 161 0.56 -3.38 -7.54
CA LEU A 161 1.32 -4.62 -7.36
C LEU A 161 2.81 -4.34 -7.54
N ARG A 162 3.64 -5.09 -6.82
CA ARG A 162 5.08 -5.08 -7.08
C ARG A 162 5.41 -6.14 -8.14
N ILE A 163 6.20 -5.72 -9.10
CA ILE A 163 6.69 -6.57 -10.20
C ILE A 163 8.20 -6.72 -10.01
N PRO A 164 8.66 -7.80 -9.39
CA PRO A 164 10.08 -7.99 -9.17
C PRO A 164 10.83 -8.18 -10.49
N ALA A 165 12.11 -7.87 -10.47
CA ALA A 165 12.96 -8.11 -11.62
C ALA A 165 12.92 -9.61 -11.99
N ASN A 166 12.93 -9.87 -13.29
CA ASN A 166 12.95 -11.25 -13.78
C ASN A 166 14.27 -11.90 -13.39
N ALA A 167 14.16 -12.93 -12.59
CA ALA A 167 15.34 -13.70 -12.19
C ALA A 167 15.73 -14.72 -13.27
#